data_deb74ed7a803a383cb9d9eac49cf1e26
#
_entry.id   deb74ed7a803a383cb9d9eac49cf1e26
#
_cell.length_a   1.000
_cell.length_b   1.000
_cell.length_c   1.000
_cell.angle_alpha   90.00
_cell.angle_beta   90.00
_cell.angle_gamma   90.00
#
_symmetry.space_group_name_H-M   'P 1'
#
loop_
_entity.id
_entity.type
_entity.pdbx_description
1 polymer ?
#
loop_
_entity_poly.entity_id
_entity_poly.type
_entity_poly.pdbx_seq_one_letter_code
_entity_poly.pdbx_strand_id
1 'polypeptide(L)'
;MKSQNGDEAIRRGDIYYADLSPVVGSEQGGIRPVLIVQNDMGNRYSPTVIAAAITSRTGKAKLPTHIEVSPSESIVGEADCGLAKNSVILLEQIRTLDKRRLKERMGKLDDKTMEQVDGAIGISFGIFPRT
;
A
#
# COMPACT_ATOMS: atom_id res chain seq x y z
N MET A 1 0.92 -4.68 -26.02
CA MET A 1 0.79 -4.24 -25.43
C MET A 1 1.13 -3.88 -24.91
N LYS A 2 1.39 -4.01 -24.95
CA LYS A 2 1.65 -3.69 -24.25
C LYS A 2 1.39 -3.41 -23.50
N SER A 3 1.54 -3.68 -23.37
CA SER A 3 1.30 -3.36 -22.68
C SER A 3 1.26 -2.57 -22.15
N GLN A 4 1.06 -2.51 -22.63
CA GLN A 4 0.93 -1.32 -21.95
C GLN A 4 1.41 -1.37 -20.50
N ASN A 5 1.21 -2.40 -19.86
CA ASN A 5 1.68 -2.55 -18.48
C ASN A 5 3.17 -2.70 -18.38
N GLY A 6 3.80 -3.01 -19.50
CA GLY A 6 5.24 -3.10 -19.50
C GLY A 6 5.91 -1.79 -19.18
N ASP A 7 5.28 -0.68 -19.60
CA ASP A 7 5.86 0.63 -19.34
C ASP A 7 5.57 1.13 -17.95
N GLU A 8 4.61 0.51 -17.30
CA GLU A 8 4.20 0.91 -15.96
C GLU A 8 4.56 -0.18 -14.99
N ALA A 9 5.86 -0.40 -14.86
CA ALA A 9 6.35 -1.39 -13.94
C ALA A 9 5.86 -1.06 -12.53
N ILE A 10 5.44 -2.09 -11.81
CA ILE A 10 5.04 -1.95 -10.42
C ILE A 10 6.28 -1.61 -9.60
N ARG A 11 6.17 -0.59 -8.77
CA ARG A 11 7.27 -0.14 -7.93
C ARG A 11 6.86 -0.03 -6.49
N ARG A 12 7.80 -0.22 -5.61
CA ARG A 12 7.57 -0.04 -4.18
C ARG A 12 7.13 1.40 -3.93
N GLY A 13 6.05 1.56 -3.16
CA GLY A 13 5.46 2.86 -2.90
C GLY A 13 4.28 3.19 -3.80
N ASP A 14 4.07 2.42 -4.86
CA ASP A 14 2.88 2.61 -5.71
C ASP A 14 1.62 2.21 -4.96
N ILE A 15 0.52 2.88 -5.29
CA ILE A 15 -0.81 2.56 -4.78
C ILE A 15 -1.64 2.05 -5.94
N TYR A 16 -2.24 0.88 -5.76
CA TYR A 16 -3.10 0.24 -6.75
C TYR A 16 -4.44 -0.09 -6.12
N TYR A 17 -5.50 -0.08 -6.89
CA TYR A 17 -6.70 -0.83 -6.53
C TYR A 17 -6.40 -2.31 -6.68
N ALA A 18 -6.90 -3.11 -5.76
CA ALA A 18 -6.72 -4.55 -5.80
C ALA A 18 -7.95 -5.24 -5.27
N ASP A 19 -8.24 -6.42 -5.80
CA ASP A 19 -9.31 -7.26 -5.30
C ASP A 19 -8.74 -8.14 -4.19
N LEU A 20 -9.15 -7.87 -2.96
CA LEU A 20 -8.65 -8.56 -1.79
C LEU A 20 -9.51 -9.77 -1.39
N SER A 21 -10.63 -9.97 -2.05
CA SER A 21 -11.53 -11.09 -1.73
C SER A 21 -10.96 -12.42 -2.23
N PRO A 22 -11.25 -13.53 -1.54
CA PRO A 22 -12.02 -13.64 -0.31
C PRO A 22 -11.17 -13.36 0.92
N VAL A 23 -11.85 -12.94 1.99
CA VAL A 23 -11.19 -12.65 3.27
C VAL A 23 -11.98 -13.29 4.40
N VAL A 24 -11.38 -13.31 5.59
CA VAL A 24 -11.99 -13.86 6.78
C VAL A 24 -11.98 -12.80 7.88
N GLY A 25 -13.11 -12.62 8.54
CA GLY A 25 -13.22 -11.80 9.74
C GLY A 25 -12.79 -10.37 9.54
N SER A 26 -11.81 -9.94 10.33
CA SER A 26 -11.37 -8.54 10.36
C SER A 26 -10.43 -8.15 9.23
N GLU A 27 -10.12 -9.06 8.33
CA GLU A 27 -9.29 -8.74 7.18
C GLU A 27 -10.00 -7.76 6.26
N GLN A 28 -9.24 -6.83 5.68
CA GLN A 28 -9.80 -5.91 4.70
C GLN A 28 -10.11 -6.67 3.41
N GLY A 29 -11.35 -6.52 2.92
CA GLY A 29 -11.81 -7.24 1.74
C GLY A 29 -12.37 -6.32 0.68
N GLY A 30 -12.79 -6.90 -0.44
CA GLY A 30 -13.35 -6.18 -1.56
C GLY A 30 -12.27 -5.52 -2.40
N ILE A 31 -12.69 -4.65 -3.31
CA ILE A 31 -11.76 -3.89 -4.14
C ILE A 31 -11.37 -2.64 -3.37
N ARG A 32 -10.10 -2.51 -3.05
CA ARG A 32 -9.59 -1.44 -2.18
C ARG A 32 -8.22 -1.00 -2.62
N PRO A 33 -7.82 0.21 -2.23
CA PRO A 33 -6.43 0.63 -2.44
C PRO A 33 -5.48 -0.23 -1.59
N VAL A 34 -4.33 -0.51 -2.16
CA VAL A 34 -3.24 -1.18 -1.44
C VAL A 34 -1.95 -0.44 -1.76
N LEU A 35 -1.03 -0.46 -0.82
CA LEU A 35 0.30 0.09 -0.99
C LEU A 35 1.28 -1.04 -1.29
N ILE A 36 2.02 -0.93 -2.38
CA ILE A 36 3.04 -1.92 -2.72
C ILE A 36 4.24 -1.70 -1.81
N VAL A 37 4.55 -2.71 -1.00
CA VAL A 37 5.68 -2.63 -0.06
C VAL A 37 6.80 -3.60 -0.42
N GLN A 38 6.60 -4.46 -1.41
CA GLN A 38 7.63 -5.38 -1.87
C GLN A 38 8.76 -4.62 -2.55
N ASN A 39 9.98 -5.14 -2.43
CA ASN A 39 11.14 -4.55 -3.10
C ASN A 39 10.97 -4.62 -4.62
N ASP A 40 11.69 -3.73 -5.33
CA ASP A 40 11.47 -3.58 -6.76
C ASP A 40 12.00 -4.75 -7.59
N MET A 41 12.99 -5.47 -7.09
CA MET A 41 13.43 -6.68 -7.76
C MET A 41 12.30 -7.71 -7.78
N GLY A 42 11.65 -7.93 -6.63
CA GLY A 42 10.50 -8.81 -6.55
C GLY A 42 9.34 -8.30 -7.39
N ASN A 43 9.11 -6.99 -7.36
CA ASN A 43 8.03 -6.40 -8.16
C ASN A 43 8.21 -6.67 -9.63
N ARG A 44 9.46 -6.70 -10.09
CA ARG A 44 9.75 -6.88 -11.51
C ARG A 44 9.65 -8.35 -11.92
N TYR A 45 10.13 -9.26 -11.09
CA TYR A 45 10.32 -10.65 -11.54
C TYR A 45 9.37 -11.65 -10.93
N SER A 46 8.72 -11.35 -9.81
CA SER A 46 7.82 -12.28 -9.15
C SER A 46 6.41 -12.18 -9.76
N PRO A 47 5.66 -13.29 -9.81
CA PRO A 47 4.24 -13.21 -10.19
C PRO A 47 3.37 -12.62 -9.10
N THR A 48 3.93 -12.38 -7.92
CA THR A 48 3.17 -11.82 -6.79
C THR A 48 3.82 -10.54 -6.31
N VAL A 49 3.03 -9.76 -5.55
CA VAL A 49 3.53 -8.59 -4.84
C VAL A 49 3.15 -8.70 -3.38
N ILE A 50 3.89 -7.99 -2.54
CA ILE A 50 3.54 -7.84 -1.12
C ILE A 50 2.97 -6.45 -0.97
N ALA A 51 1.79 -6.37 -0.36
CA ALA A 51 1.07 -5.10 -0.27
C ALA A 51 0.37 -4.96 1.06
N ALA A 52 0.17 -3.71 1.48
CA ALA A 52 -0.53 -3.36 2.70
C ALA A 52 -1.89 -2.77 2.36
N ALA A 53 -2.91 -3.16 3.10
CA ALA A 53 -4.26 -2.65 2.87
C ALA A 53 -4.37 -1.19 3.28
N ILE A 54 -5.19 -0.44 2.58
CA ILE A 54 -5.49 0.96 2.89
C ILE A 54 -6.99 1.08 3.12
N THR A 55 -7.37 1.79 4.17
CA THR A 55 -8.79 2.01 4.48
C THR A 55 -9.07 3.49 4.63
N SER A 56 -10.28 3.89 4.25
CA SER A 56 -10.72 5.27 4.48
C SER A 56 -11.36 5.46 5.86
N ARG A 57 -11.40 4.41 6.68
CA ARG A 57 -11.95 4.50 8.02
C ARG A 57 -10.90 5.07 8.95
N THR A 58 -11.01 6.36 9.23
CA THR A 58 -9.98 7.06 9.99
C THR A 58 -10.36 7.35 11.44
N GLY A 59 -11.57 6.96 11.87
CA GLY A 59 -12.06 7.30 13.20
C GLY A 59 -11.70 6.33 14.30
N LYS A 60 -10.94 5.29 14.01
CA LYS A 60 -10.61 4.26 14.99
C LYS A 60 -9.33 4.61 15.74
N ALA A 61 -9.14 3.96 16.88
CA ALA A 61 -7.89 4.10 17.64
C ALA A 61 -6.72 3.68 16.77
N LYS A 62 -5.65 4.46 16.86
CA LYS A 62 -4.48 4.22 16.02
C LYS A 62 -3.55 3.21 16.67
N LEU A 63 -2.96 2.39 15.83
CA LEU A 63 -1.87 1.51 16.24
C LEU A 63 -0.56 2.08 15.73
N PRO A 64 0.57 1.70 16.33
CA PRO A 64 1.88 2.13 15.81
C PRO A 64 2.12 1.69 14.37
N THR A 65 1.35 0.72 13.88
CA THR A 65 1.46 0.21 12.52
C THR A 65 0.54 0.94 11.54
N HIS A 66 -0.17 1.96 11.99
CA HIS A 66 -1.05 2.75 11.14
C HIS A 66 -0.34 4.01 10.67
N ILE A 67 -0.38 4.27 9.37
CA ILE A 67 0.18 5.50 8.79
C ILE A 67 -0.96 6.24 8.12
N GLU A 68 -1.24 7.45 8.60
CA GLU A 68 -2.28 8.28 8.02
C GLU A 68 -1.77 8.97 6.77
N VAL A 69 -2.62 9.04 5.77
CA VAL A 69 -2.32 9.72 4.52
C VAL A 69 -3.46 10.66 4.18
N SER A 70 -3.14 11.93 3.96
CA SER A 70 -4.10 12.93 3.50
C SER A 70 -3.81 13.24 2.03
N PRO A 71 -4.82 13.23 1.16
CA PRO A 71 -4.57 13.53 -0.25
C PRO A 71 -3.89 14.88 -0.45
N SER A 72 -4.28 15.88 0.32
CA SER A 72 -3.69 17.22 0.17
C SER A 72 -2.25 17.28 0.63
N GLU A 73 -1.84 16.39 1.54
CA GLU A 73 -0.48 16.39 2.06
C GLU A 73 0.45 15.51 1.26
N SER A 74 -0.11 14.60 0.48
CA SER A 74 0.70 13.62 -0.25
C SER A 74 0.94 14.03 -1.69
N ILE A 75 0.52 15.23 -2.07
CA ILE A 75 0.82 15.76 -3.39
C ILE A 75 2.08 16.62 -3.27
N VAL A 76 3.20 16.09 -3.69
CA VAL A 76 4.47 16.79 -3.67
C VAL A 76 5.15 16.56 -5.00
N GLY A 77 5.18 17.59 -5.83
CA GLY A 77 5.76 17.47 -7.15
C GLY A 77 5.03 16.41 -7.97
N GLU A 78 5.73 15.33 -8.31
CA GLU A 78 5.13 14.25 -9.10
C GLU A 78 4.49 13.17 -8.24
N ALA A 79 4.60 13.26 -6.92
CA ALA A 79 4.07 12.23 -6.04
C ALA A 79 2.63 12.56 -5.68
N ASP A 80 1.71 11.95 -6.41
CA ASP A 80 0.28 12.06 -6.15
C ASP A 80 -0.20 10.65 -5.79
N CYS A 81 -0.71 10.51 -4.58
CA CYS A 81 -1.12 9.19 -4.09
C CYS A 81 -2.39 8.69 -4.76
N GLY A 82 -3.16 9.56 -5.39
CA GLY A 82 -4.38 9.17 -6.08
C GLY A 82 -5.56 8.86 -5.16
N LEU A 83 -5.38 8.99 -3.85
CA LEU A 83 -6.46 8.73 -2.90
C LEU A 83 -7.35 9.96 -2.81
N ALA A 84 -8.68 9.73 -2.86
CA ALA A 84 -9.65 10.81 -2.84
C ALA A 84 -10.00 11.25 -1.43
N LYS A 85 -9.72 10.42 -0.43
CA LYS A 85 -10.13 10.66 0.96
C LYS A 85 -8.94 10.46 1.88
N ASN A 86 -9.03 11.07 3.06
CA ASN A 86 -8.10 10.75 4.14
C ASN A 86 -8.15 9.25 4.39
N SER A 87 -7.01 8.63 4.51
CA SER A 87 -6.90 7.18 4.56
C SER A 87 -5.84 6.77 5.57
N VAL A 88 -5.87 5.48 5.91
CA VAL A 88 -4.90 4.89 6.82
C VAL A 88 -4.32 3.66 6.15
N ILE A 89 -3.00 3.60 6.11
CA ILE A 89 -2.30 2.39 5.64
C ILE A 89 -2.12 1.48 6.84
N LEU A 90 -2.54 0.23 6.68
CA LEU A 90 -2.58 -0.73 7.78
C LEU A 90 -1.40 -1.69 7.64
N LEU A 91 -0.29 -1.37 8.28
CA LEU A 91 0.92 -2.19 8.13
C LEU A 91 0.86 -3.48 8.95
N GLU A 92 -0.21 -3.71 9.69
CA GLU A 92 -0.48 -5.03 10.28
C GLU A 92 -1.29 -5.90 9.33
N GLN A 93 -1.77 -5.35 8.21
CA GLN A 93 -2.51 -6.12 7.21
C GLN A 93 -1.71 -6.15 5.90
N ILE A 94 -0.57 -6.76 5.98
CA ILE A 94 0.32 -6.97 4.84
C ILE A 94 0.08 -8.39 4.32
N ARG A 95 -0.06 -8.52 3.01
CA ARG A 95 -0.30 -9.84 2.44
C ARG A 95 0.31 -9.93 1.06
N THR A 96 0.51 -11.17 0.62
CA THR A 96 0.96 -11.46 -0.73
C THR A 96 -0.25 -11.52 -1.65
N LEU A 97 -0.16 -10.84 -2.78
CA LEU A 97 -1.22 -10.82 -3.78
C LEU A 97 -0.66 -11.27 -5.12
N ASP A 98 -1.39 -12.14 -5.82
CA ASP A 98 -1.09 -12.40 -7.21
C ASP A 98 -1.26 -11.09 -7.99
N LYS A 99 -0.36 -10.81 -8.92
CA LYS A 99 -0.43 -9.56 -9.70
C LYS A 99 -1.75 -9.42 -10.45
N ARG A 100 -2.43 -10.53 -10.76
CA ARG A 100 -3.72 -10.46 -11.43
C ARG A 100 -4.81 -9.83 -10.57
N ARG A 101 -4.59 -9.72 -9.24
CA ARG A 101 -5.53 -9.03 -8.37
C ARG A 101 -5.44 -7.52 -8.46
N LEU A 102 -4.34 -7.00 -9.01
CA LEU A 102 -4.15 -5.56 -9.14
C LEU A 102 -5.00 -5.02 -10.28
N LYS A 103 -5.66 -3.89 -10.01
CA LYS A 103 -6.45 -3.18 -10.99
C LYS A 103 -5.67 -1.94 -11.42
N GLU A 104 -6.28 -0.78 -11.39
CA GLU A 104 -5.63 0.43 -11.84
C GLU A 104 -4.59 0.93 -10.84
N ARG A 105 -3.51 1.47 -11.38
CA ARG A 105 -2.56 2.21 -10.56
C ARG A 105 -3.19 3.56 -10.21
N MET A 106 -3.19 3.91 -8.94
CA MET A 106 -3.79 5.16 -8.47
C MET A 106 -2.77 6.28 -8.36
N GLY A 107 -1.55 5.95 -7.95
CA GLY A 107 -0.52 6.94 -7.71
C GLY A 107 0.61 6.34 -6.92
N LYS A 108 1.34 7.19 -6.19
CA LYS A 108 2.42 6.71 -5.33
C LYS A 108 2.57 7.63 -4.12
N LEU A 109 3.17 7.09 -3.07
CA LEU A 109 3.48 7.88 -1.88
C LEU A 109 4.81 8.61 -2.08
N ASP A 110 4.93 9.75 -1.40
CA ASP A 110 6.18 10.48 -1.34
C ASP A 110 7.19 9.75 -0.45
N ASP A 111 8.46 10.11 -0.61
CA ASP A 111 9.55 9.43 0.09
C ASP A 111 9.44 9.58 1.60
N LYS A 112 9.01 10.75 2.06
CA LYS A 112 8.90 10.99 3.50
C LYS A 112 7.86 10.07 4.14
N THR A 113 6.72 9.92 3.49
CA THR A 113 5.68 9.01 3.98
C THR A 113 6.16 7.57 3.90
N MET A 114 6.91 7.21 2.87
CA MET A 114 7.46 5.86 2.77
C MET A 114 8.46 5.57 3.89
N GLU A 115 9.20 6.57 4.39
CA GLU A 115 10.05 6.35 5.55
C GLU A 115 9.22 5.98 6.78
N GLN A 116 8.08 6.64 6.96
CA GLN A 116 7.17 6.30 8.04
C GLN A 116 6.63 4.88 7.89
N VAL A 117 6.31 4.50 6.65
CA VAL A 117 5.85 3.15 6.35
C VAL A 117 6.92 2.12 6.72
N ASP A 118 8.19 2.41 6.39
CA ASP A 118 9.28 1.50 6.72
C ASP A 118 9.39 1.27 8.23
N GLY A 119 9.24 2.33 9.01
CA GLY A 119 9.25 2.20 10.47
C GLY A 119 8.08 1.36 10.96
N ALA A 120 6.90 1.58 10.42
CA ALA A 120 5.71 0.83 10.81
C ALA A 120 5.83 -0.65 10.43
N ILE A 121 6.44 -0.95 9.29
CA ILE A 121 6.69 -2.35 8.90
C ILE A 121 7.61 -3.01 9.91
N GLY A 122 8.68 -2.32 10.31
CA GLY A 122 9.60 -2.86 11.29
C GLY A 122 8.92 -3.18 12.61
N ILE A 123 8.00 -2.31 13.04
CA ILE A 123 7.22 -2.55 14.25
C ILE A 123 6.27 -3.74 14.03
N SER A 124 5.56 -3.75 12.91
CA SER A 124 4.59 -4.81 12.62
C SER A 124 5.23 -6.18 12.59
N PHE A 125 6.44 -6.27 12.07
CA PHE A 125 7.16 -7.54 11.93
C PHE A 125 8.00 -7.87 13.16
N GLY A 126 8.01 -6.98 14.16
CA GLY A 126 8.76 -7.23 15.37
C GLY A 126 10.27 -7.03 15.22
N ILE A 127 10.69 -6.33 14.19
CA ILE A 127 12.09 -6.04 13.93
C ILE A 127 12.54 -4.87 14.81
N PHE A 128 11.68 -3.86 14.94
CA PHE A 128 11.97 -2.69 15.76
C PHE A 128 11.17 -2.79 17.06
N PRO A 129 11.75 -2.40 18.18
CA PRO A 129 10.99 -2.42 19.43
C PRO A 129 9.90 -1.37 19.40
N ARG A 130 8.80 -1.69 20.05
CA ARG A 130 7.73 -0.73 20.31
C ARG A 130 8.15 0.09 21.51
N THR A 131 8.02 1.38 21.40
CA THR A 131 8.29 2.26 22.53
C THR A 131 7.10 3.12 22.82
#